data_94a61707ea03b403aab3cda2c44511b6
#
_entry.id   94a61707ea03b403aab3cda2c44511b6
#
_cell.length_a   1.000
_cell.length_b   1.000
_cell.length_c   1.000
_cell.angle_alpha   90.00
_cell.angle_beta   90.00
_cell.angle_gamma   90.00
#
_symmetry.space_group_name_H-M   'P 1'
#
loop_
_entity.id
_entity.type
_entity.pdbx_description
1 polymer ?
#
loop_
_entity_poly.entity_id
_entity_poly.type
_entity_poly.pdbx_seq_one_letter_code
_entity_poly.pdbx_strand_id
1 'polypeptide(L)'
;MEFIISFLPAFGIVALFFVFWKNSWVSKQPVGDEKMSNIAKNIAEGAMSFLKAEYKILSVFVVAVAVLLVFKGNSEEGSNSMVAVSFVVGAICSALAGFIGMKVATKANVRTTNAARSSLAKALEVAFAGGSVMGLGVVGLGVLGLSSLFMIYSSMEWGTNIEMVLNVLSGFSLGASSIALFARVGGGIYTKAADV
;
A
#
# COMPACT_ATOMS: atom_id res chain seq x y z
N MET A 1 23.81 -9.39 -14.65
CA MET A 1 23.09 -8.69 -13.57
C MET A 1 21.88 -7.94 -14.12
N GLU A 2 21.97 -7.28 -15.25
CA GLU A 2 20.85 -6.55 -15.91
C GLU A 2 19.65 -7.45 -16.23
N PHE A 3 19.90 -8.68 -16.67
CA PHE A 3 18.83 -9.65 -16.97
C PHE A 3 17.93 -9.95 -15.75
N ILE A 4 18.49 -10.07 -14.54
CA ILE A 4 17.72 -10.35 -13.32
C ILE A 4 16.87 -9.13 -12.93
N ILE A 5 17.43 -7.93 -13.06
CA ILE A 5 16.74 -6.68 -12.73
C ILE A 5 15.51 -6.48 -13.62
N SER A 6 15.59 -6.85 -14.89
CA SER A 6 14.47 -6.74 -15.85
C SER A 6 13.27 -7.62 -15.49
N PHE A 7 13.47 -8.68 -14.69
CA PHE A 7 12.38 -9.54 -14.23
C PHE A 7 11.74 -9.09 -12.89
N LEU A 8 12.33 -8.13 -12.18
CA LEU A 8 11.78 -7.69 -10.88
C LEU A 8 10.32 -7.21 -10.96
N PRO A 9 9.89 -6.42 -11.97
CA PRO A 9 8.49 -6.03 -12.07
C PRO A 9 7.53 -7.22 -12.21
N ALA A 10 7.97 -8.30 -12.85
CA ALA A 10 7.16 -9.51 -13.02
C ALA A 10 6.83 -10.17 -11.68
N PHE A 11 7.77 -10.19 -10.73
CA PHE A 11 7.49 -10.69 -9.37
C PHE A 11 6.45 -9.82 -8.65
N GLY A 12 6.50 -8.50 -8.84
CA GLY A 12 5.48 -7.59 -8.32
C GLY A 12 4.09 -7.90 -8.90
N ILE A 13 4.00 -8.15 -10.21
CA ILE A 13 2.74 -8.52 -10.89
C ILE A 13 2.22 -9.87 -10.37
N VAL A 14 3.08 -10.88 -10.20
CA VAL A 14 2.71 -12.19 -9.65
C VAL A 14 2.17 -12.05 -8.24
N ALA A 15 2.81 -11.23 -7.39
CA ALA A 15 2.33 -10.96 -6.05
C ALA A 15 0.94 -10.30 -6.05
N LEU A 16 0.71 -9.31 -6.92
CA LEU A 16 -0.59 -8.64 -7.05
C LEU A 16 -1.68 -9.58 -7.60
N PHE A 17 -1.33 -10.49 -8.52
CA PHE A 17 -2.26 -11.52 -8.99
C PHE A 17 -2.68 -12.46 -7.84
N PHE A 18 -1.73 -12.87 -7.01
CA PHE A 18 -2.02 -13.67 -5.82
C PHE A 18 -2.90 -12.91 -4.81
N VAL A 19 -2.65 -11.62 -4.61
CA VAL A 19 -3.48 -10.73 -3.79
C VAL A 19 -4.94 -10.74 -4.27
N PHE A 20 -5.15 -10.58 -5.57
CA PHE A 20 -6.49 -10.59 -6.17
C PHE A 20 -7.19 -11.94 -5.96
N TRP A 21 -6.48 -13.03 -6.21
CA TRP A 21 -7.00 -14.39 -6.02
C TRP A 21 -7.39 -14.67 -4.56
N LYS A 22 -6.49 -14.36 -3.62
CA LYS A 22 -6.74 -14.57 -2.18
C LYS A 22 -7.84 -13.65 -1.64
N ASN A 23 -7.90 -12.39 -2.08
CA ASN A 23 -8.99 -11.49 -1.71
C ASN A 23 -10.36 -12.01 -2.20
N SER A 24 -10.41 -12.58 -3.40
CA SER A 24 -11.62 -13.24 -3.91
C SER A 24 -12.01 -14.43 -3.05
N TRP A 25 -11.04 -15.26 -2.64
CA TRP A 25 -11.27 -16.41 -1.76
C TRP A 25 -11.80 -15.97 -0.39
N VAL A 26 -11.18 -14.98 0.26
CA VAL A 26 -11.64 -14.43 1.54
C VAL A 26 -13.07 -13.90 1.42
N SER A 27 -13.38 -13.21 0.33
CA SER A 27 -14.72 -12.62 0.11
C SER A 27 -15.82 -13.67 -0.03
N LYS A 28 -15.49 -14.90 -0.41
CA LYS A 28 -16.44 -16.03 -0.56
C LYS A 28 -16.71 -16.75 0.78
N GLN A 29 -15.92 -16.52 1.82
CA GLN A 29 -16.14 -17.17 3.12
C GLN A 29 -17.40 -16.65 3.79
N PRO A 30 -18.13 -17.50 4.54
CA PRO A 30 -19.38 -17.14 5.22
C PRO A 30 -19.18 -16.00 6.22
N VAL A 31 -20.08 -15.02 6.20
CA VAL A 31 -20.06 -13.87 7.12
C VAL A 31 -20.62 -14.21 8.50
N GLY A 32 -21.48 -15.23 8.58
CA GLY A 32 -22.19 -15.60 9.78
C GLY A 32 -23.65 -15.15 9.74
N ASP A 33 -24.21 -14.85 10.92
CA ASP A 33 -25.61 -14.42 11.06
C ASP A 33 -25.82 -12.95 10.62
N GLU A 34 -27.09 -12.55 10.57
CA GLU A 34 -27.50 -11.20 10.15
C GLU A 34 -26.89 -10.10 11.05
N LYS A 35 -26.84 -10.35 12.38
CA LYS A 35 -26.24 -9.40 13.32
C LYS A 35 -24.76 -9.18 13.04
N MET A 36 -24.01 -10.24 12.78
CA MET A 36 -22.59 -10.16 12.39
C MET A 36 -22.42 -9.40 11.08
N SER A 37 -23.27 -9.67 10.10
CA SER A 37 -23.25 -9.00 8.79
C SER A 37 -23.48 -7.49 8.94
N ASN A 38 -24.46 -7.08 9.74
CA ASN A 38 -24.79 -5.68 9.97
C ASN A 38 -23.65 -4.94 10.70
N ILE A 39 -23.07 -5.56 11.73
CA ILE A 39 -21.91 -4.99 12.43
C ILE A 39 -20.71 -4.84 11.48
N ALA A 40 -20.41 -5.88 10.71
CA ALA A 40 -19.31 -5.84 9.75
C ALA A 40 -19.49 -4.76 8.68
N LYS A 41 -20.72 -4.53 8.22
CA LYS A 41 -21.04 -3.45 7.28
C LYS A 41 -20.74 -2.08 7.89
N ASN A 42 -21.21 -1.83 9.11
CA ASN A 42 -20.97 -0.57 9.82
C ASN A 42 -19.46 -0.31 10.03
N ILE A 43 -18.71 -1.35 10.42
CA ILE A 43 -17.25 -1.26 10.57
C ILE A 43 -16.58 -0.92 9.22
N ALA A 44 -17.00 -1.59 8.13
CA ALA A 44 -16.43 -1.32 6.81
C ALA A 44 -16.76 0.09 6.31
N GLU A 45 -17.97 0.58 6.54
CA GLU A 45 -18.38 1.95 6.20
C GLU A 45 -17.60 3.00 7.00
N GLY A 46 -17.43 2.77 8.31
CA GLY A 46 -16.61 3.62 9.17
C GLY A 46 -15.14 3.67 8.72
N ALA A 47 -14.55 2.51 8.44
CA ALA A 47 -13.17 2.41 7.95
C ALA A 47 -12.98 3.12 6.59
N MET A 48 -13.93 3.01 5.66
CA MET A 48 -13.87 3.71 4.37
C MET A 48 -14.06 5.22 4.51
N SER A 49 -14.92 5.66 5.41
CA SER A 49 -15.12 7.08 5.72
C SER A 49 -13.85 7.70 6.32
N PHE A 50 -13.21 6.99 7.24
CA PHE A 50 -11.93 7.37 7.83
C PHE A 50 -10.85 7.52 6.74
N LEU A 51 -10.63 6.48 5.90
CA LEU A 51 -9.64 6.53 4.82
C LEU A 51 -9.88 7.68 3.85
N LYS A 52 -11.14 7.94 3.50
CA LYS A 52 -11.49 9.04 2.60
C LYS A 52 -11.14 10.41 3.20
N ALA A 53 -11.39 10.61 4.49
CA ALA A 53 -11.05 11.84 5.19
C ALA A 53 -9.52 12.02 5.28
N GLU A 54 -8.82 10.95 5.65
CA GLU A 54 -7.35 10.95 5.78
C GLU A 54 -6.68 11.21 4.43
N TYR A 55 -7.05 10.50 3.36
CA TYR A 55 -6.45 10.68 2.04
C TYR A 55 -6.68 12.06 1.44
N LYS A 56 -7.78 12.73 1.79
CA LYS A 56 -8.02 14.11 1.39
C LYS A 56 -6.95 15.06 1.97
N ILE A 57 -6.58 14.89 3.23
CA ILE A 57 -5.54 15.69 3.88
C ILE A 57 -4.16 15.30 3.34
N LEU A 58 -3.89 14.01 3.21
CA LEU A 58 -2.63 13.49 2.69
C LEU A 58 -2.37 13.91 1.26
N SER A 59 -3.40 14.04 0.42
CA SER A 59 -3.23 14.52 -0.96
C SER A 59 -2.69 15.96 -1.02
N VAL A 60 -3.14 16.83 -0.12
CA VAL A 60 -2.61 18.20 -0.01
C VAL A 60 -1.15 18.18 0.43
N PHE A 61 -0.81 17.35 1.42
CA PHE A 61 0.57 17.17 1.88
C PHE A 61 1.47 16.66 0.74
N VAL A 62 1.04 15.63 0.01
CA VAL A 62 1.80 15.06 -1.12
C VAL A 62 2.07 16.11 -2.19
N VAL A 63 1.07 16.91 -2.56
CA VAL A 63 1.25 17.99 -3.55
C VAL A 63 2.25 19.03 -3.05
N ALA A 64 2.12 19.47 -1.80
CA ALA A 64 3.02 20.47 -1.22
C ALA A 64 4.48 19.98 -1.20
N VAL A 65 4.71 18.74 -0.74
CA VAL A 65 6.06 18.15 -0.69
C VAL A 65 6.60 17.88 -2.09
N ALA A 66 5.77 17.42 -3.04
CA ALA A 66 6.19 17.21 -4.42
C ALA A 66 6.68 18.52 -5.06
N VAL A 67 5.98 19.63 -4.85
CA VAL A 67 6.41 20.96 -5.33
C VAL A 67 7.77 21.35 -4.72
N LEU A 68 7.95 21.17 -3.42
CA LEU A 68 9.23 21.45 -2.75
C LEU A 68 10.37 20.57 -3.31
N LEU A 69 10.10 19.30 -3.59
CA LEU A 69 11.08 18.37 -4.16
C LEU A 69 11.46 18.72 -5.60
N VAL A 70 10.56 19.29 -6.40
CA VAL A 70 10.92 19.82 -7.73
C VAL A 70 11.95 20.92 -7.62
N PHE A 71 11.74 21.89 -6.73
CA PHE A 71 12.71 22.99 -6.52
C PHE A 71 14.04 22.50 -5.98
N LYS A 72 14.00 21.65 -4.94
CA LYS A 72 15.21 21.10 -4.33
C LYS A 72 15.98 20.21 -5.31
N GLY A 73 15.30 19.32 -6.03
CA GLY A 73 15.93 18.39 -6.97
C GLY A 73 16.69 19.10 -8.12
N ASN A 74 16.19 20.27 -8.54
CA ASN A 74 16.88 21.07 -9.57
C ASN A 74 18.04 21.90 -9.02
N SER A 75 18.13 22.10 -7.71
CA SER A 75 19.16 22.91 -7.05
C SER A 75 20.32 22.08 -6.51
N GLU A 76 20.20 20.76 -6.46
CA GLU A 76 21.16 19.85 -5.84
C GLU A 76 21.94 19.07 -6.89
N GLU A 77 23.27 19.12 -6.83
CA GLU A 77 24.14 18.33 -7.70
C GLU A 77 23.91 16.82 -7.45
N GLY A 78 23.77 16.05 -8.53
CA GLY A 78 23.47 14.60 -8.43
C GLY A 78 22.00 14.24 -8.19
N SER A 79 21.08 15.21 -8.33
CA SER A 79 19.64 15.00 -8.29
C SER A 79 18.97 15.74 -9.46
N ASN A 80 17.66 15.50 -9.64
CA ASN A 80 16.83 16.25 -10.59
C ASN A 80 15.36 16.29 -10.14
N SER A 81 14.51 17.01 -10.87
CA SER A 81 13.08 17.14 -10.55
C SER A 81 12.32 15.80 -10.53
N MET A 82 12.88 14.72 -11.11
CA MET A 82 12.24 13.39 -11.12
C MET A 82 12.15 12.76 -9.72
N VAL A 83 12.89 13.28 -8.73
CA VAL A 83 12.70 12.89 -7.32
C VAL A 83 11.26 13.14 -6.84
N ALA A 84 10.63 14.21 -7.33
CA ALA A 84 9.22 14.48 -7.02
C ALA A 84 8.27 13.45 -7.66
N VAL A 85 8.58 12.99 -8.87
CA VAL A 85 7.81 11.91 -9.53
C VAL A 85 7.94 10.62 -8.73
N SER A 86 9.16 10.24 -8.35
CA SER A 86 9.40 9.08 -7.48
C SER A 86 8.62 9.17 -6.17
N PHE A 87 8.63 10.35 -5.53
CA PHE A 87 7.88 10.61 -4.30
C PHE A 87 6.38 10.40 -4.48
N VAL A 88 5.78 10.96 -5.54
CA VAL A 88 4.35 10.82 -5.82
C VAL A 88 3.99 9.36 -6.11
N VAL A 89 4.79 8.65 -6.91
CA VAL A 89 4.57 7.22 -7.19
C VAL A 89 4.66 6.39 -5.91
N GLY A 90 5.65 6.63 -5.05
CA GLY A 90 5.77 5.97 -3.76
C GLY A 90 4.58 6.23 -2.85
N ALA A 91 4.12 7.49 -2.78
CA ALA A 91 2.93 7.88 -2.02
C ALA A 91 1.67 7.16 -2.53
N ILE A 92 1.47 7.09 -3.85
CA ILE A 92 0.33 6.38 -4.46
C ILE A 92 0.39 4.88 -4.16
N CYS A 93 1.54 4.24 -4.33
CA CYS A 93 1.71 2.82 -4.01
C CYS A 93 1.37 2.52 -2.55
N SER A 94 1.86 3.37 -1.63
CA SER A 94 1.59 3.22 -0.19
C SER A 94 0.11 3.44 0.15
N ALA A 95 -0.52 4.45 -0.42
CA ALA A 95 -1.96 4.70 -0.24
C ALA A 95 -2.81 3.54 -0.79
N LEU A 96 -2.48 3.01 -1.97
CA LEU A 96 -3.16 1.85 -2.54
C LEU A 96 -3.00 0.60 -1.66
N ALA A 97 -1.79 0.35 -1.14
CA ALA A 97 -1.54 -0.75 -0.21
C ALA A 97 -2.38 -0.62 1.06
N GLY A 98 -2.45 0.57 1.66
CA GLY A 98 -3.28 0.87 2.82
C GLY A 98 -4.77 0.68 2.54
N PHE A 99 -5.26 1.15 1.40
CA PHE A 99 -6.66 0.96 0.98
C PHE A 99 -7.01 -0.52 0.81
N ILE A 100 -6.18 -1.28 0.08
CA ILE A 100 -6.38 -2.73 -0.11
C ILE A 100 -6.36 -3.44 1.24
N GLY A 101 -5.36 -3.13 2.08
CA GLY A 101 -5.22 -3.72 3.41
C GLY A 101 -6.43 -3.48 4.30
N MET A 102 -6.90 -2.24 4.44
CA MET A 102 -8.08 -1.88 5.23
C MET A 102 -9.35 -2.59 4.72
N LYS A 103 -9.55 -2.59 3.40
CA LYS A 103 -10.71 -3.22 2.78
C LYS A 103 -10.74 -4.74 2.98
N VAL A 104 -9.58 -5.39 2.97
CA VAL A 104 -9.49 -6.84 3.20
C VAL A 104 -9.58 -7.16 4.67
N ALA A 105 -8.93 -6.40 5.55
CA ALA A 105 -8.98 -6.60 6.99
C ALA A 105 -10.42 -6.54 7.52
N THR A 106 -11.20 -5.52 7.14
CA THR A 106 -12.61 -5.39 7.55
C THR A 106 -13.47 -6.54 7.05
N LYS A 107 -13.17 -7.10 5.86
CA LYS A 107 -13.87 -8.29 5.35
C LYS A 107 -13.43 -9.58 6.03
N ALA A 108 -12.14 -9.73 6.33
CA ALA A 108 -11.59 -10.94 6.92
C ALA A 108 -12.03 -11.10 8.39
N ASN A 109 -12.09 -10.02 9.16
CA ASN A 109 -12.39 -10.06 10.60
C ASN A 109 -13.68 -10.80 10.93
N VAL A 110 -14.79 -10.43 10.32
CA VAL A 110 -16.09 -11.08 10.57
C VAL A 110 -16.09 -12.54 10.13
N ARG A 111 -15.43 -12.86 9.03
CA ARG A 111 -15.33 -14.22 8.50
C ARG A 111 -14.45 -15.11 9.37
N THR A 112 -13.37 -14.55 9.91
CA THR A 112 -12.52 -15.21 10.91
C THR A 112 -13.34 -15.54 12.17
N THR A 113 -14.10 -14.57 12.66
CA THR A 113 -14.98 -14.75 13.83
C THR A 113 -16.03 -15.84 13.58
N ASN A 114 -16.65 -15.84 12.40
CA ASN A 114 -17.61 -16.89 12.05
C ASN A 114 -16.94 -18.27 11.91
N ALA A 115 -15.76 -18.34 11.29
CA ALA A 115 -14.99 -19.58 11.16
C ALA A 115 -14.57 -20.15 12.52
N ALA A 116 -14.26 -19.29 13.49
CA ALA A 116 -13.91 -19.66 14.86
C ALA A 116 -15.04 -20.42 15.60
N ARG A 117 -16.29 -20.23 15.19
CA ARG A 117 -17.43 -21.01 15.74
C ARG A 117 -17.31 -22.51 15.40
N SER A 118 -16.60 -22.85 14.32
CA SER A 118 -16.44 -24.25 13.92
C SER A 118 -15.12 -24.86 14.37
N SER A 119 -14.00 -24.15 14.19
CA SER A 119 -12.68 -24.58 14.67
C SER A 119 -11.65 -23.45 14.61
N LEU A 120 -10.63 -23.54 15.47
CA LEU A 120 -9.48 -22.63 15.46
C LEU A 120 -8.70 -22.71 14.13
N ALA A 121 -8.54 -23.90 13.58
CA ALA A 121 -7.81 -24.10 12.32
C ALA A 121 -8.46 -23.35 11.16
N LYS A 122 -9.80 -23.42 11.03
CA LYS A 122 -10.52 -22.64 9.99
C LYS A 122 -10.44 -21.15 10.21
N ALA A 123 -10.51 -20.69 11.47
CA ALA A 123 -10.35 -19.28 11.79
C ALA A 123 -8.96 -18.76 11.38
N LEU A 124 -7.90 -19.51 11.71
CA LEU A 124 -6.52 -19.18 11.32
C LEU A 124 -6.34 -19.14 9.80
N GLU A 125 -6.93 -20.09 9.07
CA GLU A 125 -6.87 -20.11 7.60
C GLU A 125 -7.42 -18.81 7.00
N VAL A 126 -8.58 -18.33 7.46
CA VAL A 126 -9.17 -17.08 6.99
C VAL A 126 -8.36 -15.86 7.41
N ALA A 127 -7.90 -15.83 8.66
CA ALA A 127 -7.07 -14.73 9.18
C ALA A 127 -5.75 -14.60 8.44
N PHE A 128 -5.02 -15.71 8.25
CA PHE A 128 -3.76 -15.71 7.49
C PHE A 128 -3.97 -15.37 6.01
N ALA A 129 -5.08 -15.81 5.40
CA ALA A 129 -5.40 -15.42 4.03
C ALA A 129 -5.61 -13.91 3.92
N GLY A 130 -6.33 -13.28 4.86
CA GLY A 130 -6.49 -11.82 4.94
C GLY A 130 -5.17 -11.08 5.13
N GLY A 131 -4.33 -11.56 6.06
CA GLY A 131 -2.99 -11.01 6.30
C GLY A 131 -2.06 -11.15 5.10
N SER A 132 -2.10 -12.28 4.40
CA SER A 132 -1.32 -12.50 3.17
C SER A 132 -1.68 -11.53 2.05
N VAL A 133 -2.96 -11.18 1.90
CA VAL A 133 -3.40 -10.17 0.92
C VAL A 133 -2.77 -8.82 1.22
N MET A 134 -2.75 -8.39 2.47
CA MET A 134 -2.12 -7.12 2.85
C MET A 134 -0.60 -7.18 2.65
N GLY A 135 0.07 -8.20 3.17
CA GLY A 135 1.54 -8.32 3.10
C GLY A 135 2.03 -8.38 1.66
N LEU A 136 1.46 -9.24 0.83
CA LEU A 136 1.83 -9.35 -0.59
C LEU A 136 1.37 -8.14 -1.42
N GLY A 137 0.31 -7.44 -1.01
CA GLY A 137 -0.11 -6.19 -1.62
C GLY A 137 0.93 -5.09 -1.44
N VAL A 138 1.46 -4.93 -0.23
CA VAL A 138 2.53 -3.97 0.08
C VAL A 138 3.80 -4.32 -0.70
N VAL A 139 4.25 -5.58 -0.62
CA VAL A 139 5.48 -6.04 -1.32
C VAL A 139 5.31 -5.94 -2.83
N GLY A 140 4.16 -6.39 -3.38
CA GLY A 140 3.90 -6.35 -4.82
C GLY A 140 3.90 -4.95 -5.39
N LEU A 141 3.23 -3.99 -4.73
CA LEU A 141 3.23 -2.59 -5.14
C LEU A 141 4.59 -1.93 -4.96
N GLY A 142 5.31 -2.24 -3.88
CA GLY A 142 6.64 -1.72 -3.63
C GLY A 142 7.65 -2.20 -4.66
N VAL A 143 7.71 -3.52 -4.92
CA VAL A 143 8.61 -4.11 -5.92
C VAL A 143 8.26 -3.61 -7.32
N LEU A 144 6.98 -3.61 -7.69
CA LEU A 144 6.54 -3.15 -9.01
C LEU A 144 6.87 -1.67 -9.23
N GLY A 145 6.51 -0.80 -8.26
CA GLY A 145 6.73 0.64 -8.37
C GLY A 145 8.20 0.99 -8.43
N LEU A 146 9.01 0.46 -7.50
CA LEU A 146 10.43 0.77 -7.41
C LEU A 146 11.22 0.23 -8.62
N SER A 147 10.99 -1.03 -9.01
CA SER A 147 11.70 -1.63 -10.14
C SER A 147 11.31 -1.00 -11.48
N SER A 148 10.03 -0.62 -11.66
CA SER A 148 9.60 0.08 -12.87
C SER A 148 10.24 1.46 -12.99
N LEU A 149 10.28 2.23 -11.91
CA LEU A 149 10.97 3.52 -11.90
C LEU A 149 12.48 3.36 -12.15
N PHE A 150 13.11 2.35 -11.54
CA PHE A 150 14.53 2.07 -11.79
C PHE A 150 14.79 1.80 -13.26
N MET A 151 14.00 0.95 -13.91
CA MET A 151 14.14 0.65 -15.33
C MET A 151 13.93 1.89 -16.21
N ILE A 152 12.91 2.70 -15.91
CA ILE A 152 12.64 3.93 -16.64
C ILE A 152 13.81 4.90 -16.50
N TYR A 153 14.30 5.14 -15.29
CA TYR A 153 15.37 6.10 -15.05
C TYR A 153 16.72 5.64 -15.61
N SER A 154 17.00 4.34 -15.55
CA SER A 154 18.21 3.77 -16.16
C SER A 154 18.22 3.86 -17.69
N SER A 155 17.07 4.01 -18.33
CA SER A 155 16.97 4.21 -19.79
C SER A 155 17.02 5.68 -20.23
N MET A 156 17.05 6.62 -19.30
CA MET A 156 17.17 8.05 -19.61
C MET A 156 18.63 8.45 -19.88
N GLU A 157 18.86 9.61 -20.48
CA GLU A 157 20.20 10.13 -20.82
C GLU A 157 21.15 10.19 -19.61
N TRP A 158 20.62 10.50 -18.42
CA TRP A 158 21.37 10.54 -17.16
C TRP A 158 21.42 9.19 -16.43
N GLY A 159 20.76 8.15 -16.96
CA GLY A 159 20.68 6.82 -16.37
C GLY A 159 22.01 6.06 -16.28
N THR A 160 23.04 6.50 -16.99
CA THR A 160 24.41 5.98 -16.85
C THR A 160 25.05 6.35 -15.51
N ASN A 161 24.57 7.41 -14.84
CA ASN A 161 24.99 7.79 -13.51
C ASN A 161 24.11 7.09 -12.46
N ILE A 162 24.57 5.94 -11.99
CA ILE A 162 23.81 5.12 -11.02
C ILE A 162 23.56 5.85 -9.70
N GLU A 163 24.46 6.74 -9.27
CA GLU A 163 24.31 7.52 -8.05
C GLU A 163 23.11 8.47 -8.18
N MET A 164 22.99 9.16 -9.30
CA MET A 164 21.85 10.02 -9.60
C MET A 164 20.54 9.22 -9.68
N VAL A 165 20.54 8.04 -10.31
CA VAL A 165 19.37 7.16 -10.36
C VAL A 165 18.92 6.79 -8.95
N LEU A 166 19.84 6.39 -8.07
CA LEU A 166 19.53 6.01 -6.70
C LEU A 166 19.02 7.19 -5.86
N ASN A 167 19.61 8.38 -6.04
CA ASN A 167 19.14 9.60 -5.38
C ASN A 167 17.70 9.93 -5.77
N VAL A 168 17.39 9.91 -7.07
CA VAL A 168 16.02 10.15 -7.56
C VAL A 168 15.05 9.09 -7.08
N LEU A 169 15.45 7.82 -7.03
CA LEU A 169 14.63 6.74 -6.50
C LEU A 169 14.38 6.85 -4.99
N SER A 170 15.26 7.50 -4.23
CA SER A 170 15.05 7.72 -2.80
C SER A 170 13.74 8.47 -2.52
N GLY A 171 13.28 9.29 -3.46
CA GLY A 171 11.98 9.94 -3.43
C GLY A 171 10.82 8.96 -3.28
N PHE A 172 10.88 7.78 -3.93
CA PHE A 172 9.85 6.74 -3.78
C PHE A 172 9.74 6.27 -2.33
N SER A 173 10.88 6.00 -1.68
CA SER A 173 10.91 5.59 -0.28
C SER A 173 10.38 6.69 0.64
N LEU A 174 10.73 7.95 0.37
CA LEU A 174 10.23 9.10 1.12
C LEU A 174 8.70 9.21 0.99
N GLY A 175 8.15 9.08 -0.21
CA GLY A 175 6.71 9.14 -0.47
C GLY A 175 5.96 8.00 0.21
N ALA A 176 6.44 6.77 0.04
CA ALA A 176 5.85 5.59 0.65
C ALA A 176 5.87 5.66 2.19
N SER A 177 7.01 6.03 2.77
CA SER A 177 7.18 6.15 4.23
C SER A 177 6.33 7.26 4.83
N SER A 178 6.21 8.41 4.14
CA SER A 178 5.37 9.52 4.60
C SER A 178 3.91 9.10 4.71
N ILE A 179 3.35 8.49 3.68
CA ILE A 179 1.96 8.01 3.71
C ILE A 179 1.78 6.92 4.77
N ALA A 180 2.70 5.96 4.85
CA ALA A 180 2.64 4.89 5.86
C ALA A 180 2.68 5.43 7.30
N LEU A 181 3.48 6.47 7.55
CA LEU A 181 3.57 7.11 8.86
C LEU A 181 2.25 7.78 9.26
N PHE A 182 1.67 8.59 8.38
CA PHE A 182 0.40 9.26 8.64
C PHE A 182 -0.74 8.26 8.78
N ALA A 183 -0.83 7.26 7.90
CA ALA A 183 -1.84 6.20 8.01
C ALA A 183 -1.73 5.41 9.32
N ARG A 184 -0.51 5.19 9.83
CA ARG A 184 -0.28 4.54 11.12
C ARG A 184 -0.76 5.38 12.30
N VAL A 185 -0.45 6.68 12.28
CA VAL A 185 -0.86 7.62 13.34
C VAL A 185 -2.38 7.81 13.32
N GLY A 186 -2.95 8.09 12.14
CA GLY A 186 -4.38 8.26 11.96
C GLY A 186 -5.16 6.99 12.34
N GLY A 187 -4.68 5.81 11.92
CA GLY A 187 -5.26 4.53 12.29
C GLY A 187 -5.25 4.27 13.79
N GLY A 188 -4.16 4.65 14.48
CA GLY A 188 -4.07 4.57 15.94
C GLY A 188 -5.10 5.46 16.65
N ILE A 189 -5.32 6.68 16.15
CA ILE A 189 -6.36 7.58 16.65
C ILE A 189 -7.76 7.01 16.40
N TYR A 190 -8.02 6.45 15.23
CA TYR A 190 -9.29 5.83 14.86
C TYR A 190 -9.64 4.64 15.76
N THR A 191 -8.68 3.73 16.00
CA THR A 191 -8.89 2.59 16.88
C THR A 191 -9.13 3.02 18.32
N LYS A 192 -8.40 4.03 18.81
CA LYS A 192 -8.60 4.57 20.14
C LYS A 192 -9.98 5.22 20.32
N ALA A 193 -10.46 5.94 19.31
CA ALA A 193 -11.81 6.50 19.33
C ALA A 193 -12.92 5.42 19.30
N ALA A 194 -12.63 4.24 18.76
CA ALA A 194 -13.57 3.11 18.79
C ALA A 194 -13.62 2.38 20.14
N ASP A 195 -12.59 2.53 20.98
CA ASP A 195 -12.49 1.92 22.31
C ASP A 195 -13.20 2.75 23.40
N VAL A 196 -13.60 3.97 23.14
CA VAL A 196 -14.27 4.91 24.06
C VAL A 196 -15.76 4.98 23.76
#